data_51aba7a602d4b0570bf39fef379dfa38
#
_entry.id   51aba7a602d4b0570bf39fef379dfa38
#
_cell.length_a   1.000
_cell.length_b   1.000
_cell.length_c   1.000
_cell.angle_alpha   90.00
_cell.angle_beta   90.00
_cell.angle_gamma   90.00
#
_symmetry.space_group_name_H-M   'P 1'
#
loop_
_entity.id
_entity.type
_entity.pdbx_description
1 polymer ?
#
loop_
_entity_poly.entity_id
_entity_poly.type
_entity_poly.pdbx_seq_one_letter_code
_entity_poly.pdbx_strand_id
1 'polypeptide(L)'
;MKPNNNTIKLNYGQGCLDLLAGEEAKVVLPQELPPAGSGEVERSLDQAVGRRLEDFAGARSASILVSDITRPAPSHLMLPPLVKRIRELGIRSLFVVFALGTHRRMTVAEEEYLLKDCICLPHVQHDSKGCVPLGWTERGTPVEVLEAVASSDLIVATGNIEYHYYAGFSGGAKAILPGVSSEPSVVRNHELM
;
A
#
# COMPACT_ATOMS: atom_id res chain seq x y z
N MET A 1 -2.50 -20.23 -47.42
CA MET A 1 -2.21 -19.34 -46.29
C MET A 1 -2.63 -20.05 -45.02
N LYS A 2 -1.69 -20.38 -44.12
CA LYS A 2 -2.04 -20.92 -42.80
C LYS A 2 -2.55 -19.74 -41.97
N PRO A 3 -3.68 -19.85 -41.26
CA PRO A 3 -4.10 -18.82 -40.34
C PRO A 3 -3.04 -18.74 -39.22
N ASN A 4 -2.37 -17.60 -39.15
CA ASN A 4 -1.47 -17.29 -38.02
C ASN A 4 -2.38 -16.91 -36.85
N ASN A 5 -2.86 -17.91 -36.12
CA ASN A 5 -3.67 -17.69 -34.94
C ASN A 5 -2.73 -17.29 -33.79
N ASN A 6 -2.48 -16.01 -33.63
CA ASN A 6 -1.87 -15.47 -32.45
C ASN A 6 -2.89 -15.60 -31.27
N THR A 7 -2.86 -16.74 -30.60
CA THR A 7 -3.67 -16.95 -29.42
C THR A 7 -2.90 -16.42 -28.20
N ILE A 8 -3.47 -15.42 -27.54
CA ILE A 8 -2.93 -14.86 -26.30
C ILE A 8 -3.73 -15.45 -25.14
N LYS A 9 -3.02 -16.03 -24.16
CA LYS A 9 -3.64 -16.53 -22.93
C LYS A 9 -3.77 -15.41 -21.92
N LEU A 10 -5.00 -15.13 -21.49
CA LEU A 10 -5.31 -14.18 -20.42
C LEU A 10 -5.71 -14.94 -19.18
N ASN A 11 -5.10 -14.62 -18.05
CA ASN A 11 -5.50 -15.18 -16.75
C ASN A 11 -6.91 -14.70 -16.39
N TYR A 12 -7.80 -15.62 -16.04
CA TYR A 12 -9.16 -15.35 -15.63
C TYR A 12 -9.58 -16.26 -14.46
N GLY A 13 -9.75 -15.70 -13.27
CA GLY A 13 -9.99 -16.47 -12.07
C GLY A 13 -8.86 -17.47 -11.80
N GLN A 14 -9.20 -18.75 -11.68
CA GLN A 14 -8.23 -19.84 -11.51
C GLN A 14 -7.83 -20.53 -12.84
N GLY A 15 -8.26 -19.98 -13.96
CA GLY A 15 -8.01 -20.50 -15.30
C GLY A 15 -7.48 -19.45 -16.28
N CYS A 16 -7.50 -19.80 -17.57
CA CYS A 16 -7.11 -18.90 -18.64
C CYS A 16 -8.19 -18.84 -19.72
N LEU A 17 -8.31 -17.69 -20.34
CA LEU A 17 -9.08 -17.48 -21.57
C LEU A 17 -8.12 -17.33 -22.74
N ASP A 18 -8.48 -17.96 -23.85
CA ASP A 18 -7.75 -17.80 -25.10
C ASP A 18 -8.36 -16.64 -25.91
N LEU A 19 -7.55 -15.59 -26.13
CA LEU A 19 -7.90 -14.46 -26.96
C LEU A 19 -7.28 -14.64 -28.34
N LEU A 20 -8.08 -14.66 -29.39
CA LEU A 20 -7.61 -14.61 -30.76
C LEU A 20 -7.24 -13.16 -31.09
N ALA A 21 -5.94 -12.90 -31.23
CA ALA A 21 -5.43 -11.59 -31.58
C ALA A 21 -5.20 -11.47 -33.10
N GLY A 22 -5.49 -10.29 -33.65
CA GLY A 22 -5.17 -9.99 -35.06
C GLY A 22 -3.64 -9.96 -35.28
N GLU A 23 -3.24 -10.03 -36.57
CA GLU A 23 -1.82 -10.06 -36.98
C GLU A 23 -1.03 -8.82 -36.51
N GLU A 24 -1.70 -7.69 -36.31
CA GLU A 24 -1.10 -6.43 -35.84
C GLU A 24 -1.07 -6.29 -34.28
N ALA A 25 -1.58 -7.28 -33.55
CA ALA A 25 -1.62 -7.21 -32.11
C ALA A 25 -0.20 -7.27 -31.52
N LYS A 26 0.13 -6.24 -30.72
CA LYS A 26 1.39 -6.16 -30.00
C LYS A 26 1.17 -6.48 -28.53
N VAL A 27 1.81 -7.51 -28.02
CA VAL A 27 1.85 -7.80 -26.59
C VAL A 27 2.97 -6.97 -25.96
N VAL A 28 2.60 -6.09 -25.03
CA VAL A 28 3.55 -5.32 -24.25
C VAL A 28 3.64 -5.94 -22.86
N LEU A 29 4.78 -6.53 -22.56
CA LEU A 29 5.06 -7.10 -21.25
C LEU A 29 5.85 -6.09 -20.40
N PRO A 30 5.67 -6.09 -19.06
CA PRO A 30 6.53 -5.31 -18.19
C PRO A 30 7.98 -5.83 -18.30
N GLN A 31 8.93 -4.93 -18.09
CA GLN A 31 10.32 -5.34 -17.96
C GLN A 31 10.48 -6.15 -16.65
N GLU A 32 11.05 -7.34 -16.76
CA GLU A 32 11.43 -8.11 -15.58
C GLU A 32 12.55 -7.39 -14.84
N LEU A 33 12.29 -7.07 -13.57
CA LEU A 33 13.30 -6.53 -12.68
C LEU A 33 14.02 -7.67 -11.97
N PRO A 34 15.33 -7.54 -11.69
CA PRO A 34 16.02 -8.53 -10.89
C PRO A 34 15.38 -8.63 -9.51
N PRO A 35 15.33 -9.84 -8.91
CA PRO A 35 14.80 -9.99 -7.55
C PRO A 35 15.63 -9.16 -6.57
N ALA A 36 14.97 -8.54 -5.60
CA ALA A 36 15.64 -7.81 -4.54
C ALA A 36 16.53 -8.76 -3.73
N GLY A 37 17.78 -8.36 -3.50
CA GLY A 37 18.72 -9.09 -2.67
C GLY A 37 18.42 -8.96 -1.18
N SER A 38 19.04 -9.80 -0.35
CA SER A 38 18.99 -9.67 1.10
C SER A 38 19.53 -8.31 1.53
N GLY A 39 18.90 -7.66 2.52
CA GLY A 39 19.29 -6.34 3.02
C GLY A 39 18.91 -5.16 2.10
N GLU A 40 18.10 -5.39 1.06
CA GLU A 40 17.67 -4.31 0.17
C GLU A 40 16.78 -3.29 0.88
N VAL A 41 15.93 -3.75 1.79
CA VAL A 41 15.05 -2.86 2.58
C VAL A 41 15.88 -1.94 3.48
N GLU A 42 16.87 -2.50 4.17
CA GLU A 42 17.79 -1.72 5.02
C GLU A 42 18.58 -0.69 4.20
N ARG A 43 19.13 -1.11 3.05
CA ARG A 43 19.83 -0.19 2.15
C ARG A 43 18.91 0.93 1.66
N SER A 44 17.66 0.61 1.33
CA SER A 44 16.71 1.60 0.87
C SER A 44 16.33 2.60 1.96
N LEU A 45 16.25 2.16 3.22
CA LEU A 45 16.03 3.06 4.35
C LEU A 45 17.20 4.03 4.56
N ASP A 46 18.43 3.58 4.30
CA ASP A 46 19.63 4.42 4.42
C ASP A 46 19.79 5.39 3.24
N GLN A 47 19.22 5.08 2.08
CA GLN A 47 19.27 5.87 0.84
C GLN A 47 18.02 6.72 0.62
N ALA A 48 17.32 7.07 1.67
CA ALA A 48 16.07 7.83 1.58
C ALA A 48 16.23 9.14 0.79
N VAL A 49 15.28 9.40 -0.10
CA VAL A 49 15.15 10.68 -0.80
C VAL A 49 14.18 11.58 -0.03
N GLY A 50 14.63 12.76 0.36
CA GLY A 50 13.85 13.68 1.16
C GLY A 50 14.01 13.46 2.67
N ARG A 51 12.89 13.41 3.42
CA ARG A 51 12.95 13.21 4.88
C ARG A 51 13.35 11.79 5.24
N ARG A 52 14.27 11.68 6.18
CA ARG A 52 14.77 10.40 6.70
C ARG A 52 14.01 10.02 7.98
N LEU A 53 14.06 8.75 8.35
CA LEU A 53 13.47 8.31 9.64
C LEU A 53 14.11 9.00 10.84
N GLU A 54 15.41 9.31 10.76
CA GLU A 54 16.16 10.02 11.80
C GLU A 54 15.64 11.43 12.06
N ASP A 55 15.02 12.09 11.07
CA ASP A 55 14.40 13.41 11.22
C ASP A 55 13.18 13.39 12.19
N PHE A 56 12.71 12.19 12.53
CA PHE A 56 11.63 11.95 13.49
C PHE A 56 12.14 11.47 14.86
N ALA A 57 13.43 11.62 15.12
CA ALA A 57 13.96 11.38 16.46
C ALA A 57 13.23 12.29 17.47
N GLY A 58 12.59 11.69 18.47
CA GLY A 58 11.74 12.41 19.42
C GLY A 58 10.23 12.21 19.19
N ALA A 59 9.81 11.61 18.10
CA ALA A 59 8.45 11.11 17.97
C ALA A 59 8.16 10.06 19.06
N ARG A 60 6.95 10.08 19.62
CA ARG A 60 6.53 9.17 20.69
C ARG A 60 5.74 7.99 20.16
N SER A 61 5.07 8.20 19.04
CA SER A 61 4.20 7.22 18.39
C SER A 61 4.46 7.11 16.90
N ALA A 62 4.26 5.91 16.36
CA ALA A 62 4.33 5.67 14.93
C ALA A 62 3.24 4.70 14.47
N SER A 63 2.65 4.97 13.32
CA SER A 63 1.80 4.05 12.58
C SER A 63 2.49 3.62 11.29
N ILE A 64 2.48 2.30 11.01
CA ILE A 64 2.92 1.75 9.73
C ILE A 64 1.68 1.34 8.95
N LEU A 65 1.47 1.97 7.80
CA LEU A 65 0.39 1.64 6.90
C LEU A 65 0.84 0.52 5.96
N VAL A 66 0.05 -0.55 5.92
CA VAL A 66 0.31 -1.75 5.12
C VAL A 66 -0.86 -1.95 4.17
N SER A 67 -0.58 -2.29 2.93
CA SER A 67 -1.62 -2.63 1.97
C SER A 67 -2.33 -3.91 2.37
N ASP A 68 -3.60 -4.04 1.99
CA ASP A 68 -4.38 -5.26 2.18
C ASP A 68 -3.89 -6.42 1.29
N ILE A 69 -4.46 -7.60 1.52
CA ILE A 69 -4.07 -8.84 0.84
C ILE A 69 -4.25 -8.80 -0.70
N THR A 70 -5.04 -7.89 -1.22
CA THR A 70 -5.26 -7.78 -2.68
C THR A 70 -4.09 -7.13 -3.42
N ARG A 71 -3.11 -6.57 -2.69
CA ARG A 71 -1.94 -5.91 -3.27
C ARG A 71 -0.71 -6.80 -3.18
N PRO A 72 0.11 -6.88 -4.23
CA PRO A 72 1.32 -7.72 -4.26
C PRO A 72 2.49 -7.05 -3.51
N ALA A 73 2.23 -6.57 -2.28
CA ALA A 73 3.24 -5.94 -1.45
C ALA A 73 3.82 -6.96 -0.45
N PRO A 74 5.13 -7.21 -0.44
CA PRO A 74 5.77 -8.16 0.47
C PRO A 74 5.93 -7.58 1.88
N SER A 75 4.82 -7.24 2.53
CA SER A 75 4.80 -6.55 3.84
C SER A 75 5.62 -7.27 4.89
N HIS A 76 5.59 -8.61 4.92
CA HIS A 76 6.36 -9.42 5.84
C HIS A 76 7.89 -9.30 5.69
N LEU A 77 8.37 -8.86 4.52
CA LEU A 77 9.80 -8.60 4.29
C LEU A 77 10.16 -7.16 4.65
N MET A 78 9.23 -6.21 4.47
CA MET A 78 9.47 -4.80 4.74
C MET A 78 9.35 -4.45 6.22
N LEU A 79 8.42 -5.08 6.93
CA LEU A 79 8.11 -4.71 8.32
C LEU A 79 9.26 -4.96 9.30
N PRO A 80 9.94 -6.11 9.34
CA PRO A 80 10.96 -6.37 10.37
C PRO A 80 12.08 -5.32 10.40
N PRO A 81 12.76 -4.97 9.29
CA PRO A 81 13.81 -3.96 9.29
C PRO A 81 13.27 -2.55 9.61
N LEU A 82 12.06 -2.21 9.11
CA LEU A 82 11.43 -0.94 9.40
C LEU A 82 11.09 -0.80 10.89
N VAL A 83 10.47 -1.80 11.48
CA VAL A 83 10.14 -1.86 12.92
C VAL A 83 11.41 -1.71 13.78
N LYS A 84 12.47 -2.44 13.41
CA LYS A 84 13.76 -2.34 14.07
C LYS A 84 14.26 -0.89 14.06
N ARG A 85 14.31 -0.26 12.88
CA ARG A 85 14.79 1.11 12.69
C ARG A 85 13.97 2.13 13.49
N ILE A 86 12.64 2.03 13.47
CA ILE A 86 11.75 2.90 14.24
C ILE A 86 12.00 2.76 15.76
N ARG A 87 12.21 1.54 16.24
CA ARG A 87 12.52 1.29 17.66
C ARG A 87 13.89 1.82 18.09
N GLU A 88 14.88 1.78 17.20
CA GLU A 88 16.20 2.37 17.41
C GLU A 88 16.15 3.90 17.60
N LEU A 89 15.15 4.58 17.00
CA LEU A 89 14.86 5.99 17.25
C LEU A 89 14.22 6.28 18.63
N GLY A 90 13.96 5.24 19.41
CA GLY A 90 13.34 5.37 20.74
C GLY A 90 11.81 5.36 20.72
N ILE A 91 11.17 5.22 19.56
CA ILE A 91 9.71 5.20 19.43
C ILE A 91 9.17 3.87 19.97
N ARG A 92 8.39 3.91 21.04
CA ARG A 92 7.87 2.73 21.73
C ARG A 92 6.43 2.41 21.35
N SER A 93 5.60 3.44 21.16
CA SER A 93 4.21 3.27 20.71
C SER A 93 4.21 3.08 19.19
N LEU A 94 4.16 1.83 18.75
CA LEU A 94 4.21 1.44 17.34
C LEU A 94 3.09 0.45 17.06
N PHE A 95 2.31 0.70 16.00
CA PHE A 95 1.26 -0.20 15.54
C PHE A 95 1.15 -0.21 14.02
N VAL A 96 0.52 -1.25 13.51
CA VAL A 96 0.28 -1.45 12.08
C VAL A 96 -1.17 -1.16 11.75
N VAL A 97 -1.41 -0.50 10.63
CA VAL A 97 -2.76 -0.26 10.09
C VAL A 97 -2.85 -0.85 8.70
N PHE A 98 -3.80 -1.76 8.50
CA PHE A 98 -4.11 -2.24 7.16
C PHE A 98 -4.97 -1.20 6.45
N ALA A 99 -4.41 -0.62 5.39
CA ALA A 99 -5.01 0.45 4.59
C ALA A 99 -6.01 -0.13 3.59
N LEU A 100 -7.24 -0.42 4.05
CA LEU A 100 -8.27 -1.09 3.24
C LEU A 100 -8.95 -0.17 2.22
N GLY A 101 -8.99 1.14 2.48
CA GLY A 101 -9.82 2.04 1.69
C GLY A 101 -11.29 1.60 1.74
N THR A 102 -11.85 1.27 0.58
CA THR A 102 -13.22 0.72 0.43
C THR A 102 -13.24 -0.79 0.23
N HIS A 103 -12.10 -1.48 0.40
CA HIS A 103 -12.04 -2.92 0.28
C HIS A 103 -12.69 -3.61 1.50
N ARG A 104 -13.03 -4.90 1.32
CA ARG A 104 -13.55 -5.72 2.41
C ARG A 104 -12.55 -5.88 3.55
N ARG A 105 -13.05 -6.17 4.71
CA ARG A 105 -12.20 -6.59 5.82
C ARG A 105 -11.44 -7.88 5.47
N MET A 106 -10.23 -7.98 5.97
CA MET A 106 -9.41 -9.19 5.87
C MET A 106 -9.78 -10.19 6.98
N THR A 107 -9.49 -11.45 6.71
CA THR A 107 -9.54 -12.51 7.71
C THR A 107 -8.27 -12.51 8.55
N VAL A 108 -8.33 -13.14 9.73
CA VAL A 108 -7.16 -13.32 10.61
C VAL A 108 -6.00 -14.00 9.89
N ALA A 109 -6.30 -15.02 9.07
CA ALA A 109 -5.27 -15.72 8.29
C ALA A 109 -4.58 -14.81 7.25
N GLU A 110 -5.29 -13.83 6.67
CA GLU A 110 -4.72 -12.85 5.76
C GLU A 110 -3.83 -11.84 6.52
N GLU A 111 -4.23 -11.42 7.71
CA GLU A 111 -3.40 -10.57 8.58
C GLU A 111 -2.11 -11.30 8.99
N GLU A 112 -2.22 -12.55 9.44
CA GLU A 112 -1.08 -13.41 9.78
C GLU A 112 -0.13 -13.59 8.60
N TYR A 113 -0.66 -13.80 7.39
CA TYR A 113 0.13 -13.92 6.17
C TYR A 113 0.94 -12.66 5.86
N LEU A 114 0.34 -11.47 6.03
CA LEU A 114 1.00 -10.19 5.75
C LEU A 114 2.00 -9.79 6.82
N LEU A 115 1.74 -10.09 8.09
CA LEU A 115 2.58 -9.67 9.22
C LEU A 115 3.66 -10.69 9.60
N LYS A 116 3.39 -11.98 9.46
CA LYS A 116 4.30 -13.09 9.87
C LYS A 116 4.99 -12.80 11.22
N ASP A 117 6.30 -12.64 11.23
CA ASP A 117 7.10 -12.40 12.45
C ASP A 117 6.71 -11.11 13.20
N CYS A 118 5.99 -10.22 12.54
CA CYS A 118 5.48 -8.99 13.13
C CYS A 118 4.04 -9.09 13.66
N ILE A 119 3.42 -10.29 13.66
CA ILE A 119 2.01 -10.49 14.10
C ILE A 119 1.77 -10.07 15.57
N CYS A 120 2.79 -10.11 16.41
CA CYS A 120 2.69 -9.67 17.81
C CYS A 120 2.64 -8.13 17.98
N LEU A 121 2.83 -7.35 16.91
CA LEU A 121 2.64 -5.91 16.95
C LEU A 121 1.14 -5.59 17.09
N PRO A 122 0.77 -4.56 17.87
CA PRO A 122 -0.58 -4.04 17.81
C PRO A 122 -0.94 -3.69 16.37
N HIS A 123 -2.09 -4.14 15.89
CA HIS A 123 -2.54 -3.87 14.53
C HIS A 123 -4.05 -3.72 14.47
N VAL A 124 -4.51 -2.94 13.50
CA VAL A 124 -5.93 -2.69 13.25
C VAL A 124 -6.19 -2.64 11.74
N GLN A 125 -7.38 -3.03 11.36
CA GLN A 125 -7.89 -2.79 10.01
C GLN A 125 -8.58 -1.43 9.96
N HIS A 126 -8.36 -0.69 8.87
CA HIS A 126 -9.06 0.55 8.63
C HIS A 126 -10.58 0.36 8.70
N ASP A 127 -11.24 1.32 9.34
CA ASP A 127 -12.71 1.44 9.36
C ASP A 127 -13.05 2.91 9.08
N SER A 128 -13.80 3.15 8.01
CA SER A 128 -14.22 4.49 7.59
C SER A 128 -14.98 5.24 8.70
N LYS A 129 -15.68 4.52 9.60
CA LYS A 129 -16.40 5.12 10.73
C LYS A 129 -15.49 5.63 11.84
N GLY A 130 -14.25 5.17 11.89
CA GLY A 130 -13.24 5.61 12.86
C GLY A 130 -12.40 6.80 12.38
N CYS A 131 -12.79 7.45 11.27
CA CYS A 131 -12.08 8.60 10.74
C CYS A 131 -12.48 9.90 11.42
N VAL A 132 -11.51 10.80 11.61
CA VAL A 132 -11.70 12.13 12.16
C VAL A 132 -11.46 13.20 11.11
N PRO A 133 -12.22 14.32 11.12
CA PRO A 133 -12.06 15.41 10.17
C PRO A 133 -10.79 16.22 10.47
N LEU A 134 -9.97 16.45 9.44
CA LEU A 134 -8.77 17.28 9.49
C LEU A 134 -8.89 18.56 8.66
N GLY A 135 -9.96 18.69 7.85
CA GLY A 135 -10.20 19.85 7.01
C GLY A 135 -10.69 19.48 5.61
N TRP A 136 -10.37 20.33 4.65
CA TRP A 136 -10.80 20.21 3.26
C TRP A 136 -9.65 20.54 2.31
N THR A 137 -9.61 19.89 1.18
CA THR A 137 -8.70 20.27 0.09
C THR A 137 -9.28 21.49 -0.66
N GLU A 138 -8.44 22.20 -1.41
CA GLU A 138 -8.87 23.30 -2.28
C GLU A 138 -9.94 22.89 -3.31
N ARG A 139 -9.97 21.60 -3.68
CA ARG A 139 -10.96 21.04 -4.62
C ARG A 139 -12.23 20.54 -3.93
N GLY A 140 -12.42 20.82 -2.65
CA GLY A 140 -13.62 20.45 -1.88
C GLY A 140 -13.71 18.95 -1.55
N THR A 141 -12.58 18.25 -1.45
CA THR A 141 -12.55 16.88 -0.88
C THR A 141 -12.40 16.98 0.63
N PRO A 142 -13.28 16.38 1.44
CA PRO A 142 -13.08 16.32 2.89
C PRO A 142 -11.81 15.51 3.19
N VAL A 143 -11.00 15.98 4.14
CA VAL A 143 -9.82 15.29 4.62
C VAL A 143 -10.20 14.63 5.95
N GLU A 144 -10.58 13.37 5.89
CA GLU A 144 -10.98 12.57 7.05
C GLU A 144 -10.14 11.31 7.07
N VAL A 145 -9.37 11.11 8.14
CA VAL A 145 -8.38 10.03 8.26
C VAL A 145 -8.64 9.26 9.54
N LEU A 146 -8.36 7.95 9.54
CA LEU A 146 -8.49 7.09 10.72
C LEU A 146 -7.79 7.75 11.92
N GLU A 147 -8.52 7.94 13.03
CA GLU A 147 -8.07 8.68 14.21
C GLU A 147 -6.72 8.18 14.72
N ALA A 148 -6.54 6.87 14.78
CA ALA A 148 -5.27 6.27 15.22
C ALA A 148 -4.08 6.69 14.35
N VAL A 149 -4.29 6.87 13.04
CA VAL A 149 -3.25 7.36 12.11
C VAL A 149 -3.07 8.86 12.26
N ALA A 150 -4.16 9.62 12.31
CA ALA A 150 -4.14 11.08 12.41
C ALA A 150 -3.45 11.57 13.71
N SER A 151 -3.51 10.77 14.78
CA SER A 151 -2.88 11.06 16.08
C SER A 151 -1.43 10.58 16.21
N SER A 152 -0.87 9.91 15.20
CA SER A 152 0.52 9.44 15.23
C SER A 152 1.51 10.55 14.92
N ASP A 153 2.61 10.62 15.68
CA ASP A 153 3.70 11.59 15.42
C ASP A 153 4.49 11.24 14.15
N LEU A 154 4.56 9.95 13.80
CA LEU A 154 5.18 9.43 12.59
C LEU A 154 4.23 8.49 11.85
N ILE A 155 4.05 8.72 10.57
CA ILE A 155 3.30 7.83 9.68
C ILE A 155 4.25 7.32 8.61
N VAL A 156 4.38 5.98 8.50
CA VAL A 156 5.18 5.34 7.46
C VAL A 156 4.25 4.51 6.58
N ALA A 157 4.21 4.82 5.29
CA ALA A 157 3.43 4.07 4.32
C ALA A 157 4.31 3.05 3.61
N THR A 158 3.91 1.78 3.63
CA THR A 158 4.51 0.71 2.84
C THR A 158 3.54 0.28 1.74
N GLY A 159 4.02 -0.35 0.70
CA GLY A 159 3.18 -0.83 -0.40
C GLY A 159 3.98 -1.14 -1.65
N ASN A 160 3.27 -1.44 -2.72
CA ASN A 160 3.82 -1.60 -4.06
C ASN A 160 3.61 -0.33 -4.90
N ILE A 161 4.52 -0.08 -5.82
CA ILE A 161 4.41 1.02 -6.79
C ILE A 161 4.11 0.41 -8.15
N GLU A 162 2.95 0.74 -8.69
CA GLU A 162 2.47 0.30 -10.01
C GLU A 162 1.66 1.43 -10.67
N TYR A 163 1.45 1.35 -11.97
CA TYR A 163 0.58 2.29 -12.67
C TYR A 163 -0.85 2.18 -12.20
N HIS A 164 -1.48 3.32 -12.02
CA HIS A 164 -2.87 3.39 -11.58
C HIS A 164 -3.62 4.41 -12.42
N TYR A 165 -4.72 3.98 -13.03
CA TYR A 165 -5.48 4.79 -14.01
C TYR A 165 -6.10 6.07 -13.43
N TYR A 166 -6.28 6.16 -12.10
CA TYR A 166 -6.71 7.39 -11.44
C TYR A 166 -5.56 8.22 -10.89
N ALA A 167 -4.75 7.59 -10.04
CA ALA A 167 -3.76 8.28 -9.24
C ALA A 167 -2.42 8.46 -9.96
N GLY A 168 -2.29 7.95 -11.19
CA GLY A 168 -1.03 7.83 -11.90
C GLY A 168 -0.19 6.66 -11.37
N PHE A 169 0.09 6.62 -10.07
CA PHE A 169 0.82 5.55 -9.40
C PHE A 169 0.14 5.14 -8.10
N SER A 170 0.32 3.86 -7.71
CA SER A 170 0.01 3.35 -6.38
C SER A 170 1.15 3.64 -5.39
N GLY A 171 0.99 3.22 -4.15
CA GLY A 171 1.96 3.44 -3.07
C GLY A 171 1.94 4.86 -2.49
N GLY A 172 2.85 5.13 -1.56
CA GLY A 172 3.02 6.44 -0.95
C GLY A 172 1.73 7.04 -0.37
N ALA A 173 1.40 8.26 -0.80
CA ALA A 173 0.22 9.00 -0.34
C ALA A 173 -1.10 8.26 -0.55
N LYS A 174 -1.15 7.28 -1.46
CA LYS A 174 -2.33 6.46 -1.68
C LYS A 174 -2.69 5.56 -0.49
N ALA A 175 -1.73 5.25 0.37
CA ALA A 175 -2.01 4.58 1.63
C ALA A 175 -2.82 5.45 2.60
N ILE A 176 -2.78 6.78 2.43
CA ILE A 176 -3.62 7.72 3.18
C ILE A 176 -4.99 7.87 2.50
N LEU A 177 -5.00 8.31 1.23
CA LEU A 177 -6.23 8.45 0.43
C LEU A 177 -6.14 7.57 -0.82
N PRO A 178 -6.92 6.50 -0.92
CA PRO A 178 -8.07 6.09 -0.12
C PRO A 178 -7.77 5.26 1.14
N GLY A 179 -6.53 4.77 1.33
CA GLY A 179 -6.19 3.64 2.18
C GLY A 179 -6.71 3.70 3.62
N VAL A 180 -6.58 4.83 4.30
CA VAL A 180 -7.05 5.04 5.69
C VAL A 180 -7.96 6.27 5.82
N SER A 181 -8.61 6.67 4.72
CA SER A 181 -9.54 7.78 4.68
C SER A 181 -11.00 7.31 4.72
N SER A 182 -11.89 8.21 5.12
CA SER A 182 -13.33 7.95 5.17
C SER A 182 -13.92 7.70 3.77
N GLU A 183 -15.03 6.97 3.73
CA GLU A 183 -15.76 6.74 2.49
C GLU A 183 -16.18 8.05 1.79
N PRO A 184 -16.71 9.09 2.48
CA PRO A 184 -16.97 10.40 1.88
C PRO A 184 -15.73 11.05 1.23
N SER A 185 -14.56 10.95 1.88
CA SER A 185 -13.30 11.44 1.31
C SER A 185 -12.94 10.72 0.02
N VAL A 186 -13.08 9.39 0.01
CA VAL A 186 -12.76 8.55 -1.16
C VAL A 186 -13.72 8.85 -2.31
N VAL A 187 -15.04 8.86 -2.04
CA VAL A 187 -16.08 9.13 -3.06
C VAL A 187 -15.83 10.49 -3.69
N ARG A 188 -15.69 11.54 -2.88
CA ARG A 188 -15.48 12.89 -3.39
C ARG A 188 -14.20 13.05 -4.19
N ASN A 189 -13.12 12.38 -3.77
CA ASN A 189 -11.87 12.37 -4.53
C ASN A 189 -12.06 11.70 -5.90
N HIS A 190 -12.77 10.59 -5.95
CA HIS A 190 -13.01 9.85 -7.20
C HIS A 190 -13.96 10.57 -8.16
N GLU A 191 -14.86 11.42 -7.66
CA GLU A 191 -15.72 12.26 -8.51
C GLU A 191 -14.94 13.37 -9.28
N LEU A 192 -13.70 13.62 -8.90
CA LEU A 192 -12.86 14.64 -9.54
C LEU A 192 -12.08 14.11 -10.76
N MET A 193 -12.33 12.88 -11.17
CA MET A 193 -11.64 12.21 -12.28
C MET A 193 -12.35 12.31 -13.61
#